data_d1948a4c83ff8116127ddab50a0ae776
#
_entry.id   d1948a4c83ff8116127ddab50a0ae776
#
_cell.length_a   1.000
_cell.length_b   1.000
_cell.length_c   1.000
_cell.angle_alpha   90.00
_cell.angle_beta   90.00
_cell.angle_gamma   90.00
#
_symmetry.space_group_name_H-M   'P 1'
#
loop_
_entity.id
_entity.type
_entity.pdbx_description
1 polymer ?
#
loop_
_entity_poly.entity_id
_entity_poly.type
_entity_poly.pdbx_seq_one_letter_code
_entity_poly.pdbx_strand_id
1 'polypeptide(L)'
;MDKAAAYACEDADQTLDVHRVLWPQLQANDGLRGVYELEIATSEALFRIERNGVLIDAATLAKQSNDLGQRIVQLEQEAYDIAGQPFNLASPKQLGEIFFDKLGMPVVKKTATGARSTDEEVLEKLAEDYPLPAKLLEHRSLSKLKGTYTDKLAQLALPRTGRVHTHYAQAVAVTGRLSSNDPNLQNIPIRTPEGRRVREAFIAAPGHVIASADYSQIELRIMAHLSGDESLLRAFHEGRDVHRATASEVFNVELEQVSSEQRRYAKVINFGLIYGMSAFGLARNLGIDNTAARNYIDRYFQRYPGVKRYMDETCLLYTSDAADEEDS
;
A
#
# COMPACT_ATOMS: atom_id res chain seq x y z
N MET A 1 17.50 33.17 27.56
CA MET A 1 17.55 31.87 28.24
C MET A 1 16.32 31.63 29.09
N ASP A 2 15.86 32.56 29.89
CA ASP A 2 14.72 32.39 30.83
C ASP A 2 13.39 31.96 30.18
N LYS A 3 13.05 32.55 29.02
CA LYS A 3 11.84 32.14 28.30
C LYS A 3 11.90 30.69 27.76
N ALA A 4 13.07 30.26 27.30
CA ALA A 4 13.25 28.89 26.82
C ALA A 4 13.21 27.87 27.97
N ALA A 5 13.79 28.24 29.13
CA ALA A 5 13.74 27.43 30.33
C ALA A 5 12.30 27.31 30.88
N ALA A 6 11.56 28.44 30.94
CA ALA A 6 10.16 28.43 31.36
C ALA A 6 9.28 27.52 30.46
N TYR A 7 9.44 27.64 29.15
CA TYR A 7 8.74 26.82 28.17
C TYR A 7 9.03 25.30 28.33
N ALA A 8 10.33 24.97 28.44
CA ALA A 8 10.72 23.56 28.62
C ALA A 8 10.25 22.98 29.98
N CYS A 9 10.20 23.78 31.03
CA CYS A 9 9.65 23.37 32.32
C CYS A 9 8.15 23.17 32.26
N GLU A 10 7.42 24.03 31.56
CA GLU A 10 5.98 23.90 31.34
C GLU A 10 5.65 22.62 30.55
N ASP A 11 6.38 22.34 29.48
CA ASP A 11 6.19 21.09 28.71
C ASP A 11 6.41 19.84 29.57
N ALA A 12 7.42 19.82 30.41
CA ALA A 12 7.72 18.71 31.29
C ALA A 12 6.64 18.52 32.37
N ASP A 13 6.15 19.62 32.96
CA ASP A 13 5.11 19.61 33.99
C ASP A 13 3.77 19.12 33.41
N GLN A 14 3.35 19.66 32.27
CA GLN A 14 2.13 19.22 31.59
C GLN A 14 2.21 17.75 31.16
N THR A 15 3.36 17.29 30.69
CA THR A 15 3.57 15.87 30.35
C THR A 15 3.39 14.98 31.57
N LEU A 16 3.90 15.40 32.74
CA LEU A 16 3.72 14.66 33.98
C LEU A 16 2.27 14.63 34.44
N ASP A 17 1.55 15.74 34.30
CA ASP A 17 0.13 15.81 34.66
C ASP A 17 -0.72 14.93 33.76
N VAL A 18 -0.50 14.92 32.44
CA VAL A 18 -1.13 13.98 31.50
C VAL A 18 -0.87 12.53 31.90
N HIS A 19 0.38 12.21 32.25
CA HIS A 19 0.73 10.87 32.73
C HIS A 19 -0.05 10.50 34.00
N ARG A 20 -0.13 11.38 34.99
CA ARG A 20 -0.86 11.15 36.23
C ARG A 20 -2.35 10.87 36.02
N VAL A 21 -2.95 11.49 35.03
CA VAL A 21 -4.37 11.30 34.70
C VAL A 21 -4.61 10.02 33.89
N LEU A 22 -3.78 9.76 32.87
CA LEU A 22 -4.00 8.65 31.95
C LEU A 22 -3.48 7.32 32.47
N TRP A 23 -2.38 7.33 33.23
CA TRP A 23 -1.74 6.10 33.71
C TRP A 23 -2.64 5.19 34.54
N PRO A 24 -3.41 5.69 35.54
CA PRO A 24 -4.35 4.84 36.27
C PRO A 24 -5.44 4.21 35.39
N GLN A 25 -5.93 4.94 34.38
CA GLN A 25 -6.93 4.43 33.45
C GLN A 25 -6.34 3.32 32.58
N LEU A 26 -5.12 3.50 32.10
CA LEU A 26 -4.41 2.50 31.31
C LEU A 26 -4.11 1.25 32.12
N GLN A 27 -3.71 1.41 33.38
CA GLN A 27 -3.47 0.29 34.30
C GLN A 27 -4.72 -0.52 34.65
N ALA A 28 -5.88 0.13 34.66
CA ALA A 28 -7.16 -0.53 34.94
C ALA A 28 -7.68 -1.38 33.78
N ASN A 29 -7.11 -1.23 32.58
CA ASN A 29 -7.51 -1.98 31.40
C ASN A 29 -6.35 -2.85 30.89
N ASP A 30 -6.43 -4.15 31.11
CA ASP A 30 -5.37 -5.11 30.76
C ASP A 30 -5.03 -5.13 29.26
N GLY A 31 -6.03 -4.95 28.38
CA GLY A 31 -5.85 -4.89 26.94
C GLY A 31 -5.03 -3.67 26.51
N LEU A 32 -5.41 -2.49 26.99
CA LEU A 32 -4.70 -1.24 26.71
C LEU A 32 -3.28 -1.25 27.30
N ARG A 33 -3.13 -1.80 28.51
CA ARG A 33 -1.82 -1.95 29.14
C ARG A 33 -0.90 -2.84 28.30
N GLY A 34 -1.40 -4.00 27.84
CA GLY A 34 -0.61 -4.90 26.99
C GLY A 34 -0.16 -4.25 25.69
N VAL A 35 -1.03 -3.47 25.04
CA VAL A 35 -0.68 -2.70 23.83
C VAL A 35 0.38 -1.65 24.15
N TYR A 36 0.22 -0.90 25.25
CA TYR A 36 1.18 0.12 25.66
C TYR A 36 2.58 -0.46 25.92
N GLU A 37 2.66 -1.57 26.66
CA GLU A 37 3.92 -2.25 26.94
C GLU A 37 4.61 -2.75 25.67
N LEU A 38 3.82 -3.29 24.71
CA LEU A 38 4.31 -3.69 23.40
C LEU A 38 4.87 -2.50 22.61
N GLU A 39 4.14 -1.38 22.57
CA GLU A 39 4.53 -0.17 21.85
C GLU A 39 5.80 0.46 22.43
N ILE A 40 5.96 0.48 23.76
CA ILE A 40 7.18 0.97 24.40
C ILE A 40 8.39 0.09 24.07
N ALA A 41 8.24 -1.24 24.15
CA ALA A 41 9.30 -2.16 23.77
C ALA A 41 9.67 -2.03 22.27
N THR A 42 8.67 -1.84 21.42
CA THR A 42 8.85 -1.61 19.98
C THR A 42 9.57 -0.31 19.70
N SER A 43 9.26 0.77 20.45
CA SER A 43 9.91 2.09 20.32
C SER A 43 11.43 2.00 20.48
N GLU A 44 11.92 1.21 21.44
CA GLU A 44 13.38 1.01 21.60
C GLU A 44 14.02 0.33 20.39
N ALA A 45 13.34 -0.68 19.84
CA ALA A 45 13.81 -1.37 18.63
C ALA A 45 13.81 -0.42 17.42
N LEU A 46 12.75 0.36 17.24
CA LEU A 46 12.63 1.34 16.16
C LEU A 46 13.69 2.43 16.26
N PHE A 47 13.96 2.94 17.46
CA PHE A 47 15.05 3.91 17.67
C PHE A 47 16.39 3.40 17.16
N ARG A 48 16.72 2.12 17.42
CA ARG A 48 17.95 1.50 16.91
C ARG A 48 17.97 1.36 15.40
N ILE A 49 16.82 0.98 14.81
CA ILE A 49 16.66 0.83 13.35
C ILE A 49 16.82 2.20 12.67
N GLU A 50 16.10 3.22 13.16
CA GLU A 50 16.14 4.59 12.64
C GLU A 50 17.55 5.19 12.75
N ARG A 51 18.21 5.01 13.90
CA ARG A 51 19.57 5.48 14.11
C ARG A 51 20.59 4.81 13.19
N ASN A 52 20.44 3.52 12.92
CA ASN A 52 21.30 2.78 11.98
C ASN A 52 21.09 3.24 10.55
N GLY A 53 19.86 3.52 10.15
CA GLY A 53 19.51 3.88 8.78
C GLY A 53 19.87 2.81 7.76
N VAL A 54 19.65 3.14 6.48
CA VAL A 54 19.86 2.23 5.35
C VAL A 54 20.91 2.80 4.41
N LEU A 55 21.94 2.02 4.08
CA LEU A 55 22.99 2.43 3.13
C LEU A 55 22.45 2.43 1.71
N ILE A 56 22.72 3.51 0.97
CA ILE A 56 22.31 3.64 -0.43
C ILE A 56 23.52 3.95 -1.33
N ASP A 57 23.44 3.45 -2.56
CA ASP A 57 24.34 3.82 -3.65
C ASP A 57 23.79 5.03 -4.40
N ALA A 58 24.30 6.22 -4.04
CA ALA A 58 23.88 7.47 -4.66
C ALA A 58 24.26 7.54 -6.15
N ALA A 59 25.32 6.86 -6.58
CA ALA A 59 25.74 6.84 -7.99
C ALA A 59 24.72 6.04 -8.82
N THR A 60 24.27 4.91 -8.32
CA THR A 60 23.19 4.12 -8.94
C THR A 60 21.89 4.92 -9.01
N LEU A 61 21.49 5.63 -7.98
CA LEU A 61 20.31 6.49 -8.01
C LEU A 61 20.44 7.64 -9.03
N ALA A 62 21.61 8.29 -9.08
CA ALA A 62 21.86 9.37 -10.04
C ALA A 62 21.78 8.87 -11.50
N LYS A 63 22.32 7.70 -11.80
CA LYS A 63 22.20 7.06 -13.11
C LYS A 63 20.74 6.78 -13.45
N GLN A 64 20.01 6.16 -12.55
CA GLN A 64 18.58 5.87 -12.74
C GLN A 64 17.76 7.16 -12.92
N SER A 65 18.07 8.20 -12.15
CA SER A 65 17.43 9.51 -12.31
C SER A 65 17.63 10.11 -13.69
N ASN A 66 18.85 10.00 -14.27
CA ASN A 66 19.13 10.45 -15.62
C ASN A 66 18.36 9.63 -16.67
N ASP A 67 18.37 8.29 -16.55
CA ASP A 67 17.62 7.40 -17.46
C ASP A 67 16.12 7.74 -17.45
N LEU A 68 15.53 7.92 -16.27
CA LEU A 68 14.13 8.32 -16.10
C LEU A 68 13.87 9.71 -16.69
N GLY A 69 14.79 10.67 -16.47
CA GLY A 69 14.67 12.03 -17.01
C GLY A 69 14.66 12.03 -18.54
N GLN A 70 15.53 11.25 -19.18
CA GLN A 70 15.54 11.10 -20.64
C GLN A 70 14.22 10.52 -21.16
N ARG A 71 13.70 9.48 -20.50
CA ARG A 71 12.43 8.87 -20.90
C ARG A 71 11.24 9.81 -20.69
N ILE A 72 11.22 10.60 -19.61
CA ILE A 72 10.19 11.62 -19.35
C ILE A 72 10.17 12.66 -20.47
N VAL A 73 11.33 13.21 -20.86
CA VAL A 73 11.43 14.18 -21.96
C VAL A 73 10.96 13.58 -23.29
N GLN A 74 11.31 12.32 -23.55
CA GLN A 74 10.82 11.61 -24.73
C GLN A 74 9.30 11.46 -24.73
N LEU A 75 8.70 11.10 -23.58
CA LEU A 75 7.25 10.98 -23.44
C LEU A 75 6.52 12.32 -23.59
N GLU A 76 7.12 13.42 -23.13
CA GLU A 76 6.59 14.76 -23.37
C GLU A 76 6.54 15.06 -24.89
N GLN A 77 7.60 14.77 -25.62
CA GLN A 77 7.62 14.97 -27.07
C GLN A 77 6.60 14.07 -27.77
N GLU A 78 6.54 12.78 -27.42
CA GLU A 78 5.54 11.85 -27.96
C GLU A 78 4.10 12.36 -27.71
N ALA A 79 3.84 12.92 -26.50
CA ALA A 79 2.55 13.51 -26.18
C ALA A 79 2.23 14.76 -26.99
N TYR A 80 3.22 15.63 -27.25
CA TYR A 80 3.05 16.81 -28.08
C TYR A 80 2.79 16.47 -29.57
N ASP A 81 3.46 15.44 -30.04
CA ASP A 81 3.27 14.95 -31.42
C ASP A 81 1.84 14.40 -31.61
N ILE A 82 1.33 13.63 -30.66
CA ILE A 82 -0.04 13.12 -30.68
C ILE A 82 -1.07 14.25 -30.54
N ALA A 83 -0.81 15.20 -29.64
CA ALA A 83 -1.70 16.35 -29.46
C ALA A 83 -1.61 17.40 -30.58
N GLY A 84 -0.53 17.38 -31.38
CA GLY A 84 -0.24 18.36 -32.44
C GLY A 84 0.11 19.74 -31.88
N GLN A 85 0.48 19.87 -30.62
CA GLN A 85 0.91 21.10 -29.96
C GLN A 85 1.56 20.82 -28.61
N PRO A 86 2.47 21.70 -28.11
CA PRO A 86 2.94 21.64 -26.74
C PRO A 86 1.83 22.00 -25.75
N PHE A 87 1.86 21.36 -24.58
CA PHE A 87 0.96 21.66 -23.46
C PHE A 87 1.58 21.17 -22.14
N ASN A 88 1.07 21.63 -21.00
CA ASN A 88 1.55 21.18 -19.71
C ASN A 88 0.84 19.86 -19.32
N LEU A 89 1.61 18.74 -19.31
CA LEU A 89 1.13 17.40 -18.96
C LEU A 89 0.68 17.28 -17.51
N ALA A 90 1.10 18.20 -16.64
CA ALA A 90 0.69 18.25 -15.24
C ALA A 90 -0.56 19.12 -15.01
N SER A 91 -1.07 19.83 -16.05
CA SER A 91 -2.23 20.72 -15.92
C SER A 91 -3.54 20.01 -16.25
N PRO A 92 -4.42 19.70 -15.28
CA PRO A 92 -5.71 19.08 -15.56
C PRO A 92 -6.58 19.88 -16.54
N LYS A 93 -6.46 21.21 -16.51
CA LYS A 93 -7.21 22.11 -17.40
C LYS A 93 -6.77 21.92 -18.85
N GLN A 94 -5.46 21.99 -19.12
CA GLN A 94 -4.93 21.83 -20.49
C GLN A 94 -5.15 20.41 -21.01
N LEU A 95 -5.03 19.40 -20.13
CA LEU A 95 -5.37 18.02 -20.48
C LEU A 95 -6.84 17.88 -20.88
N GLY A 96 -7.75 18.51 -20.14
CA GLY A 96 -9.17 18.51 -20.49
C GLY A 96 -9.47 19.16 -21.84
N GLU A 97 -8.80 20.26 -22.16
CA GLU A 97 -8.89 20.93 -23.46
C GLU A 97 -8.36 20.04 -24.60
N ILE A 98 -7.20 19.39 -24.41
CA ILE A 98 -6.62 18.48 -25.41
C ILE A 98 -7.49 17.23 -25.61
N PHE A 99 -7.88 16.57 -24.54
CA PHE A 99 -8.61 15.30 -24.62
C PHE A 99 -10.02 15.47 -25.18
N PHE A 100 -10.77 16.38 -24.58
CA PHE A 100 -12.21 16.45 -24.82
C PHE A 100 -12.57 17.44 -25.92
N ASP A 101 -11.85 18.57 -26.04
CA ASP A 101 -12.19 19.60 -27.01
C ASP A 101 -11.44 19.41 -28.33
N LYS A 102 -10.16 19.03 -28.29
CA LYS A 102 -9.35 18.88 -29.49
C LYS A 102 -9.41 17.46 -30.10
N LEU A 103 -9.22 16.43 -29.26
CA LEU A 103 -9.18 15.05 -29.72
C LEU A 103 -10.53 14.33 -29.64
N GLY A 104 -11.58 14.97 -29.10
CA GLY A 104 -12.94 14.46 -29.08
C GLY A 104 -13.13 13.18 -28.26
N MET A 105 -12.26 12.93 -27.28
CA MET A 105 -12.38 11.75 -26.40
C MET A 105 -13.64 11.79 -25.54
N PRO A 106 -14.24 10.66 -25.19
CA PRO A 106 -15.43 10.63 -24.37
C PRO A 106 -15.15 11.08 -22.92
N VAL A 107 -16.09 11.80 -22.31
CA VAL A 107 -16.02 12.20 -20.90
C VAL A 107 -16.44 11.02 -20.03
N VAL A 108 -15.48 10.34 -19.41
CA VAL A 108 -15.70 9.17 -18.57
C VAL A 108 -16.27 9.57 -17.19
N LYS A 109 -15.76 10.67 -16.61
CA LYS A 109 -16.09 11.08 -15.24
C LYS A 109 -16.01 12.60 -15.09
N LYS A 110 -16.81 13.15 -14.19
CA LYS A 110 -16.74 14.56 -13.79
C LYS A 110 -16.29 14.66 -12.34
N THR A 111 -15.59 15.74 -12.01
CA THR A 111 -15.22 16.09 -10.64
C THR A 111 -16.44 16.55 -9.84
N ALA A 112 -16.31 16.67 -8.52
CA ALA A 112 -17.37 17.19 -7.65
C ALA A 112 -17.83 18.61 -8.05
N THR A 113 -16.96 19.40 -8.70
CA THR A 113 -17.26 20.74 -9.21
C THR A 113 -17.85 20.74 -10.63
N GLY A 114 -18.11 19.55 -11.20
CA GLY A 114 -18.68 19.41 -12.54
C GLY A 114 -17.66 19.48 -13.69
N ALA A 115 -16.36 19.72 -13.42
CA ALA A 115 -15.33 19.71 -14.44
C ALA A 115 -15.05 18.27 -14.93
N ARG A 116 -14.58 18.16 -16.18
CA ARG A 116 -14.17 16.87 -16.78
C ARG A 116 -12.91 16.35 -16.09
N SER A 117 -12.98 15.16 -15.51
CA SER A 117 -11.85 14.57 -14.78
C SER A 117 -10.78 14.05 -15.74
N THR A 118 -9.52 14.19 -15.33
CA THR A 118 -8.34 13.58 -15.95
C THR A 118 -7.50 12.83 -14.91
N ASP A 119 -8.20 12.26 -13.89
CA ASP A 119 -7.57 11.43 -12.88
C ASP A 119 -7.06 10.10 -13.45
N GLU A 120 -6.35 9.33 -12.63
CA GLU A 120 -5.70 8.09 -13.04
C GLU A 120 -6.71 7.08 -13.60
N GLU A 121 -7.87 6.93 -12.93
CA GLU A 121 -8.95 6.03 -13.34
C GLU A 121 -9.50 6.38 -14.75
N VAL A 122 -9.67 7.69 -15.02
CA VAL A 122 -10.11 8.17 -16.34
C VAL A 122 -9.04 7.91 -17.40
N LEU A 123 -7.76 8.16 -17.05
CA LEU A 123 -6.67 7.91 -17.99
C LEU A 123 -6.51 6.41 -18.30
N GLU A 124 -6.62 5.54 -17.31
CA GLU A 124 -6.59 4.08 -17.50
C GLU A 124 -7.66 3.63 -18.48
N LYS A 125 -8.89 4.11 -18.28
CA LYS A 125 -10.01 3.75 -19.17
C LYS A 125 -9.84 4.30 -20.59
N LEU A 126 -9.37 5.54 -20.73
CA LEU A 126 -9.13 6.11 -22.05
C LEU A 126 -7.92 5.50 -22.74
N ALA A 127 -6.95 4.96 -22.01
CA ALA A 127 -5.77 4.30 -22.57
C ALA A 127 -6.08 2.99 -23.30
N GLU A 128 -7.26 2.40 -23.08
CA GLU A 128 -7.73 1.22 -23.81
C GLU A 128 -7.91 1.54 -25.32
N ASP A 129 -8.38 2.76 -25.64
CA ASP A 129 -8.72 3.15 -27.01
C ASP A 129 -7.82 4.27 -27.58
N TYR A 130 -7.11 5.02 -26.74
CA TYR A 130 -6.36 6.20 -27.13
C TYR A 130 -4.90 6.16 -26.66
N PRO A 131 -3.92 6.50 -27.52
CA PRO A 131 -2.50 6.41 -27.17
C PRO A 131 -2.04 7.49 -26.21
N LEU A 132 -2.60 8.71 -26.24
CA LEU A 132 -2.15 9.83 -25.41
C LEU A 132 -2.35 9.60 -23.91
N PRO A 133 -3.50 9.08 -23.41
CA PRO A 133 -3.65 8.72 -22.01
C PRO A 133 -2.63 7.71 -21.51
N ALA A 134 -2.27 6.70 -22.31
CA ALA A 134 -1.25 5.72 -21.95
C ALA A 134 0.13 6.38 -21.74
N LYS A 135 0.52 7.32 -22.64
CA LYS A 135 1.76 8.09 -22.48
C LYS A 135 1.76 8.96 -21.25
N LEU A 136 0.63 9.53 -20.89
CA LEU A 136 0.48 10.35 -19.68
C LEU A 136 0.55 9.52 -18.40
N LEU A 137 -0.01 8.31 -18.38
CA LEU A 137 0.13 7.39 -17.25
C LEU A 137 1.60 7.01 -17.05
N GLU A 138 2.30 6.65 -18.12
CA GLU A 138 3.75 6.36 -18.08
C GLU A 138 4.53 7.59 -17.56
N HIS A 139 4.29 8.76 -18.15
CA HIS A 139 4.95 10.02 -17.75
C HIS A 139 4.74 10.33 -16.26
N ARG A 140 3.50 10.26 -15.76
CA ARG A 140 3.17 10.50 -14.34
C ARG A 140 3.86 9.51 -13.43
N SER A 141 3.85 8.23 -13.79
CA SER A 141 4.48 7.15 -13.02
C SER A 141 5.99 7.38 -12.90
N LEU A 142 6.67 7.65 -14.03
CA LEU A 142 8.11 7.90 -14.05
C LEU A 142 8.50 9.21 -13.35
N SER A 143 7.72 10.28 -13.51
CA SER A 143 7.95 11.56 -12.85
C SER A 143 7.82 11.44 -11.33
N LYS A 144 6.80 10.70 -10.84
CA LYS A 144 6.64 10.40 -9.43
C LYS A 144 7.80 9.56 -8.88
N LEU A 145 8.21 8.53 -9.63
CA LEU A 145 9.32 7.67 -9.26
C LEU A 145 10.62 8.46 -9.14
N LYS A 146 10.91 9.29 -10.15
CA LYS A 146 12.08 10.16 -10.18
C LYS A 146 12.09 11.15 -9.02
N GLY A 147 11.04 11.95 -8.86
CA GLY A 147 10.98 12.99 -7.85
C GLY A 147 10.91 12.47 -6.42
N THR A 148 10.22 11.34 -6.20
CA THR A 148 10.02 10.79 -4.85
C THR A 148 11.22 9.96 -4.39
N TYR A 149 11.85 9.21 -5.30
CA TYR A 149 12.87 8.23 -4.91
C TYR A 149 14.26 8.57 -5.47
N THR A 150 14.48 8.58 -6.79
CA THR A 150 15.84 8.66 -7.31
C THR A 150 16.52 9.99 -7.01
N ASP A 151 15.78 11.11 -7.06
CA ASP A 151 16.32 12.42 -6.71
C ASP A 151 16.39 12.63 -5.21
N LYS A 152 15.27 12.37 -4.51
CA LYS A 152 15.13 12.72 -3.10
C LYS A 152 15.97 11.84 -2.18
N LEU A 153 16.04 10.52 -2.41
CA LEU A 153 16.79 9.62 -1.54
C LEU A 153 18.29 9.95 -1.55
N ALA A 154 18.85 10.26 -2.73
CA ALA A 154 20.26 10.64 -2.83
C ALA A 154 20.58 11.91 -2.01
N GLN A 155 19.64 12.87 -1.98
CA GLN A 155 19.79 14.12 -1.21
C GLN A 155 19.63 13.92 0.31
N LEU A 156 18.83 12.93 0.72
CA LEU A 156 18.59 12.62 2.14
C LEU A 156 19.69 11.76 2.75
N ALA A 157 20.55 11.17 1.95
CA ALA A 157 21.68 10.41 2.49
C ALA A 157 22.65 11.33 3.23
N LEU A 158 22.97 10.97 4.47
CA LEU A 158 23.94 11.72 5.25
C LEU A 158 25.33 11.60 4.62
N PRO A 159 26.02 12.71 4.28
CA PRO A 159 27.30 12.68 3.56
C PRO A 159 28.37 11.85 4.28
N ARG A 160 28.36 11.81 5.61
CA ARG A 160 29.32 11.08 6.44
C ARG A 160 29.14 9.56 6.39
N THR A 161 27.91 9.08 6.22
CA THR A 161 27.59 7.65 6.36
C THR A 161 27.06 7.02 5.07
N GLY A 162 26.60 7.83 4.12
CA GLY A 162 25.87 7.36 2.92
C GLY A 162 24.51 6.73 3.26
N ARG A 163 23.99 6.94 4.47
CA ARG A 163 22.76 6.30 4.94
C ARG A 163 21.58 7.26 4.94
N VAL A 164 20.44 6.74 4.59
CA VAL A 164 19.13 7.38 4.72
C VAL A 164 18.50 6.91 6.02
N HIS A 165 17.93 7.85 6.76
CA HIS A 165 17.24 7.60 8.02
C HIS A 165 15.78 7.97 7.84
N THR A 166 14.89 7.00 7.98
CA THR A 166 13.43 7.20 8.01
C THR A 166 12.96 7.24 9.46
N HIS A 167 11.79 7.80 9.68
CA HIS A 167 11.07 7.71 10.95
C HIS A 167 9.93 6.69 10.84
N TYR A 168 9.86 5.75 11.78
CA TYR A 168 8.77 4.79 11.90
C TYR A 168 7.78 5.24 12.96
N ALA A 169 6.66 5.83 12.52
CA ALA A 169 5.59 6.25 13.40
C ALA A 169 4.72 5.06 13.84
N GLN A 170 4.50 4.97 15.16
CA GLN A 170 3.57 4.05 15.80
C GLN A 170 2.20 4.72 15.95
N ALA A 171 1.14 3.95 16.16
CA ALA A 171 -0.23 4.42 16.43
C ALA A 171 -0.82 5.39 15.36
N VAL A 172 -0.34 5.32 14.11
CA VAL A 172 -0.86 6.12 12.98
C VAL A 172 -1.88 5.32 12.17
N ALA A 173 -1.56 4.07 11.87
CA ALA A 173 -2.46 3.19 11.13
C ALA A 173 -3.42 2.48 12.08
N VAL A 174 -4.73 2.55 11.80
CA VAL A 174 -5.78 1.86 12.59
C VAL A 174 -5.53 0.35 12.71
N THR A 175 -4.82 -0.24 11.74
CA THR A 175 -4.45 -1.66 11.73
C THR A 175 -3.27 -2.01 12.64
N GLY A 176 -2.68 -1.06 13.38
CA GLY A 176 -1.47 -1.28 14.18
C GLY A 176 -0.17 -1.42 13.36
N ARG A 177 -0.21 -1.20 12.04
CA ARG A 177 1.00 -1.20 11.21
C ARG A 177 1.83 0.06 11.46
N LEU A 178 3.15 -0.07 11.34
CA LEU A 178 4.05 1.09 11.34
C LEU A 178 3.89 1.92 10.07
N SER A 179 4.10 3.22 10.18
CA SER A 179 4.17 4.14 9.04
C SER A 179 5.58 4.69 8.91
N SER A 180 6.19 4.55 7.74
CA SER A 180 7.51 5.11 7.44
C SER A 180 7.38 6.50 6.83
N ASN A 181 8.03 7.50 7.46
CA ASN A 181 7.95 8.90 7.06
C ASN A 181 9.36 9.50 6.94
N ASP A 182 9.51 10.49 6.09
CA ASP A 182 10.68 11.34 5.90
C ASP A 182 12.03 10.61 5.76
N PRO A 183 12.21 9.76 4.73
CA PRO A 183 11.31 9.45 3.62
C PRO A 183 10.44 8.23 3.86
N ASN A 184 9.32 8.09 3.11
CA ASN A 184 8.53 6.87 3.13
C ASN A 184 9.24 5.76 2.33
N LEU A 185 9.82 4.78 3.03
CA LEU A 185 10.51 3.64 2.43
C LEU A 185 9.60 2.41 2.23
N GLN A 186 8.38 2.42 2.77
CA GLN A 186 7.44 1.31 2.61
C GLN A 186 6.75 1.29 1.24
N ASN A 187 6.71 2.44 0.55
CA ASN A 187 6.00 2.59 -0.72
C ASN A 187 6.92 2.56 -1.94
N ILE A 188 8.14 2.03 -1.83
CA ILE A 188 9.05 1.85 -2.98
C ILE A 188 8.39 0.87 -3.95
N PRO A 189 8.14 1.27 -5.20
CA PRO A 189 7.42 0.44 -6.16
C PRO A 189 8.12 -0.88 -6.44
N ILE A 190 7.35 -1.95 -6.62
CA ILE A 190 7.85 -3.29 -6.94
C ILE A 190 7.20 -3.89 -8.20
N ARG A 191 6.08 -3.31 -8.66
CA ARG A 191 5.32 -3.87 -9.78
C ARG A 191 5.96 -3.59 -11.14
N THR A 192 6.52 -2.37 -11.33
CA THR A 192 7.18 -1.99 -12.58
C THR A 192 8.67 -2.31 -12.57
N PRO A 193 9.29 -2.55 -13.73
CA PRO A 193 10.75 -2.75 -13.82
C PRO A 193 11.54 -1.56 -13.27
N GLU A 194 11.11 -0.33 -13.59
CA GLU A 194 11.74 0.92 -13.13
C GLU A 194 11.66 1.06 -11.62
N GLY A 195 10.48 0.75 -11.03
CA GLY A 195 10.30 0.76 -9.58
C GLY A 195 11.20 -0.27 -8.88
N ARG A 196 11.35 -1.47 -9.46
CA ARG A 196 12.27 -2.49 -8.91
C ARG A 196 13.73 -2.04 -8.95
N ARG A 197 14.15 -1.32 -9.99
CA ARG A 197 15.52 -0.78 -10.11
C ARG A 197 15.88 0.17 -8.95
N VAL A 198 14.93 0.93 -8.39
CA VAL A 198 15.18 1.77 -7.23
C VAL A 198 15.69 0.95 -6.03
N ARG A 199 15.22 -0.29 -5.88
CA ARG A 199 15.65 -1.19 -4.81
C ARG A 199 17.10 -1.65 -4.95
N GLU A 200 17.66 -1.66 -6.16
CA GLU A 200 19.07 -2.00 -6.40
C GLU A 200 20.04 -0.99 -5.76
N ALA A 201 19.57 0.23 -5.50
CA ALA A 201 20.35 1.24 -4.82
C ALA A 201 20.45 1.04 -3.30
N PHE A 202 19.65 0.17 -2.71
CA PHE A 202 19.75 -0.20 -1.29
C PHE A 202 20.76 -1.34 -1.16
N ILE A 203 21.92 -1.04 -0.59
CA ILE A 203 23.06 -1.94 -0.56
C ILE A 203 23.47 -2.30 0.87
N ALA A 204 24.14 -3.43 1.01
CA ALA A 204 24.78 -3.82 2.26
C ALA A 204 26.14 -3.12 2.42
N ALA A 205 26.56 -2.87 3.66
CA ALA A 205 27.91 -2.42 3.93
C ALA A 205 28.95 -3.51 3.53
N PRO A 206 30.22 -3.14 3.28
CA PRO A 206 31.27 -4.13 2.98
C PRO A 206 31.33 -5.23 4.05
N GLY A 207 31.36 -6.48 3.60
CA GLY A 207 31.38 -7.67 4.48
C GLY A 207 30.02 -8.05 5.06
N HIS A 208 28.94 -7.38 4.65
CA HIS A 208 27.56 -7.68 5.05
C HIS A 208 26.70 -8.06 3.86
N VAL A 209 25.53 -8.65 4.14
CA VAL A 209 24.51 -8.96 3.16
C VAL A 209 23.17 -8.40 3.61
N ILE A 210 22.28 -8.08 2.66
CA ILE A 210 20.88 -7.77 2.97
C ILE A 210 20.16 -9.10 3.18
N ALA A 211 19.57 -9.30 4.36
CA ALA A 211 18.68 -10.41 4.64
C ALA A 211 17.23 -9.90 4.62
N SER A 212 16.34 -10.61 3.93
CA SER A 212 14.91 -10.35 3.94
C SER A 212 14.19 -11.58 4.44
N ALA A 213 13.36 -11.41 5.46
CA ALA A 213 12.51 -12.44 6.02
C ALA A 213 11.07 -11.93 6.05
N ASP A 214 10.13 -12.75 5.61
CA ASP A 214 8.71 -12.44 5.60
C ASP A 214 7.90 -13.64 6.09
N TYR A 215 6.84 -13.37 6.83
CA TYR A 215 5.92 -14.41 7.27
C TYR A 215 5.09 -14.94 6.09
N SER A 216 5.25 -16.23 5.78
CA SER A 216 4.50 -16.85 4.69
C SER A 216 3.00 -16.86 5.00
N GLN A 217 2.23 -16.08 4.25
CA GLN A 217 0.75 -16.04 4.31
C GLN A 217 0.19 -15.80 5.71
N ILE A 218 0.85 -14.94 6.51
CA ILE A 218 0.51 -14.77 7.94
C ILE A 218 -0.95 -14.36 8.15
N GLU A 219 -1.50 -13.49 7.31
CA GLU A 219 -2.88 -13.02 7.42
C GLU A 219 -3.89 -14.17 7.23
N LEU A 220 -3.62 -15.07 6.27
CA LEU A 220 -4.44 -16.27 6.09
C LEU A 220 -4.30 -17.27 7.24
N ARG A 221 -3.11 -17.37 7.84
CA ARG A 221 -2.89 -18.21 9.03
C ARG A 221 -3.64 -17.68 10.24
N ILE A 222 -3.61 -16.36 10.45
CA ILE A 222 -4.37 -15.68 11.50
C ILE A 222 -5.88 -15.90 11.26
N MET A 223 -6.35 -15.69 10.03
CA MET A 223 -7.75 -15.94 9.67
C MET A 223 -8.15 -17.40 9.94
N ALA A 224 -7.31 -18.37 9.57
CA ALA A 224 -7.56 -19.79 9.85
C ALA A 224 -7.71 -20.05 11.37
N HIS A 225 -6.84 -19.44 12.17
CA HIS A 225 -6.86 -19.58 13.62
C HIS A 225 -8.12 -18.94 14.24
N LEU A 226 -8.41 -17.69 13.89
CA LEU A 226 -9.56 -16.95 14.45
C LEU A 226 -10.91 -17.52 14.02
N SER A 227 -11.04 -17.91 12.74
CA SER A 227 -12.29 -18.47 12.22
C SER A 227 -12.53 -19.93 12.61
N GLY A 228 -11.47 -20.65 13.00
CA GLY A 228 -11.52 -22.09 13.24
C GLY A 228 -11.92 -22.90 12.01
N ASP A 229 -11.74 -22.33 10.78
CA ASP A 229 -12.12 -23.03 9.56
C ASP A 229 -11.28 -24.26 9.34
N GLU A 230 -11.92 -25.45 9.41
CA GLU A 230 -11.24 -26.74 9.35
C GLU A 230 -10.49 -26.96 8.03
N SER A 231 -11.04 -26.48 6.92
CA SER A 231 -10.45 -26.64 5.60
C SER A 231 -9.19 -25.79 5.45
N LEU A 232 -9.23 -24.56 5.95
CA LEU A 232 -8.09 -23.65 5.93
C LEU A 232 -7.00 -24.09 6.91
N LEU A 233 -7.37 -24.52 8.14
CA LEU A 233 -6.44 -25.09 9.11
C LEU A 233 -5.75 -26.33 8.57
N ARG A 234 -6.49 -27.27 7.97
CA ARG A 234 -5.94 -28.47 7.36
C ARG A 234 -4.95 -28.16 6.24
N ALA A 235 -5.28 -27.19 5.37
CA ALA A 235 -4.37 -26.77 4.31
C ALA A 235 -3.02 -26.29 4.85
N PHE A 236 -3.00 -25.55 5.95
CA PHE A 236 -1.77 -25.10 6.59
C PHE A 236 -1.01 -26.22 7.31
N HIS A 237 -1.70 -27.13 8.02
CA HIS A 237 -1.06 -28.27 8.68
C HIS A 237 -0.41 -29.24 7.69
N GLU A 238 -1.01 -29.42 6.52
CA GLU A 238 -0.48 -30.25 5.44
C GLU A 238 0.55 -29.53 4.58
N GLY A 239 0.90 -28.27 4.89
CA GLY A 239 1.85 -27.47 4.10
C GLY A 239 1.39 -27.16 2.68
N ARG A 240 0.08 -27.21 2.41
CA ARG A 240 -0.47 -26.91 1.08
C ARG A 240 -0.39 -25.42 0.75
N ASP A 241 -0.19 -25.12 -0.52
CA ASP A 241 -0.31 -23.75 -1.03
C ASP A 241 -1.79 -23.35 -1.11
N VAL A 242 -2.26 -22.59 -0.11
CA VAL A 242 -3.66 -22.15 -0.02
C VAL A 242 -4.12 -21.39 -1.27
N HIS A 243 -3.25 -20.56 -1.86
CA HIS A 243 -3.61 -19.85 -3.10
C HIS A 243 -3.78 -20.81 -4.27
N ARG A 244 -2.97 -21.85 -4.34
CA ARG A 244 -3.08 -22.87 -5.37
C ARG A 244 -4.32 -23.74 -5.17
N ALA A 245 -4.64 -24.08 -3.93
CA ALA A 245 -5.87 -24.81 -3.59
C ALA A 245 -7.12 -23.97 -3.93
N THR A 246 -7.15 -22.70 -3.56
CA THR A 246 -8.23 -21.79 -3.95
C THR A 246 -8.34 -21.65 -5.47
N ALA A 247 -7.23 -21.55 -6.19
CA ALA A 247 -7.24 -21.47 -7.66
C ALA A 247 -7.83 -22.73 -8.29
N SER A 248 -7.41 -23.89 -7.83
CA SER A 248 -7.95 -25.19 -8.30
C SER A 248 -9.48 -25.23 -8.24
N GLU A 249 -10.04 -24.80 -7.13
CA GLU A 249 -11.48 -24.82 -6.89
C GLU A 249 -12.24 -23.70 -7.61
N VAL A 250 -11.72 -22.49 -7.55
CA VAL A 250 -12.35 -21.31 -8.19
C VAL A 250 -12.40 -21.48 -9.72
N PHE A 251 -11.31 -21.97 -10.32
CA PHE A 251 -11.20 -22.17 -11.76
C PHE A 251 -11.60 -23.57 -12.22
N ASN A 252 -11.92 -24.47 -11.27
CA ASN A 252 -12.29 -25.86 -11.53
C ASN A 252 -11.25 -26.61 -12.38
N VAL A 253 -9.99 -26.52 -11.95
CA VAL A 253 -8.83 -27.19 -12.55
C VAL A 253 -8.13 -28.06 -11.52
N GLU A 254 -7.49 -29.13 -11.95
CA GLU A 254 -6.66 -29.97 -11.05
C GLU A 254 -5.53 -29.14 -10.42
N LEU A 255 -5.16 -29.48 -9.17
CA LEU A 255 -4.18 -28.72 -8.40
C LEU A 255 -2.83 -28.57 -9.13
N GLU A 256 -2.41 -29.62 -9.82
CA GLU A 256 -1.17 -29.68 -10.60
C GLU A 256 -1.22 -28.82 -11.86
N GLN A 257 -2.41 -28.58 -12.39
CA GLN A 257 -2.66 -27.82 -13.62
C GLN A 257 -2.86 -26.31 -13.37
N VAL A 258 -2.91 -25.90 -12.10
CA VAL A 258 -3.06 -24.47 -11.75
C VAL A 258 -1.91 -23.67 -12.31
N SER A 259 -2.22 -22.73 -13.21
CA SER A 259 -1.23 -21.82 -13.78
C SER A 259 -0.78 -20.76 -12.76
N SER A 260 0.39 -20.15 -13.02
CA SER A 260 0.89 -19.03 -12.21
C SER A 260 -0.07 -17.83 -12.19
N GLU A 261 -0.80 -17.62 -13.26
CA GLU A 261 -1.80 -16.55 -13.38
C GLU A 261 -3.04 -16.85 -12.54
N GLN A 262 -3.59 -18.06 -12.63
CA GLN A 262 -4.70 -18.49 -11.78
C GLN A 262 -4.35 -18.42 -10.29
N ARG A 263 -3.13 -18.84 -9.93
CA ARG A 263 -2.63 -18.70 -8.56
C ARG A 263 -2.54 -17.23 -8.12
N ARG A 264 -2.12 -16.33 -9.02
CA ARG A 264 -2.11 -14.88 -8.77
C ARG A 264 -3.51 -14.32 -8.55
N TYR A 265 -4.48 -14.74 -9.35
CA TYR A 265 -5.88 -14.37 -9.17
C TYR A 265 -6.44 -14.87 -7.83
N ALA A 266 -6.17 -16.13 -7.49
CA ALA A 266 -6.56 -16.69 -6.19
C ALA A 266 -5.95 -15.94 -5.02
N LYS A 267 -4.71 -15.45 -5.16
CA LYS A 267 -4.10 -14.58 -4.15
C LYS A 267 -4.89 -13.27 -3.96
N VAL A 268 -5.32 -12.64 -5.05
CA VAL A 268 -6.16 -11.42 -5.00
C VAL A 268 -7.52 -11.73 -4.36
N ILE A 269 -8.13 -12.87 -4.71
CA ILE A 269 -9.41 -13.31 -4.13
C ILE A 269 -9.26 -13.53 -2.62
N ASN A 270 -8.29 -14.34 -2.20
CA ASN A 270 -8.07 -14.69 -0.80
C ASN A 270 -7.89 -13.43 0.08
N PHE A 271 -7.00 -12.53 -0.32
CA PHE A 271 -6.77 -11.30 0.44
C PHE A 271 -7.92 -10.31 0.31
N GLY A 272 -8.46 -10.15 -0.89
CA GLY A 272 -9.57 -9.22 -1.12
C GLY A 272 -10.78 -9.57 -0.28
N LEU A 273 -11.15 -10.85 -0.20
CA LEU A 273 -12.33 -11.29 0.56
C LEU A 273 -12.13 -11.17 2.06
N ILE A 274 -10.95 -11.50 2.57
CA ILE A 274 -10.62 -11.32 4.01
C ILE A 274 -10.76 -9.85 4.42
N TYR A 275 -10.40 -8.92 3.52
CA TYR A 275 -10.55 -7.48 3.74
C TYR A 275 -11.90 -6.90 3.30
N GLY A 276 -12.91 -7.75 3.08
CA GLY A 276 -14.27 -7.30 2.78
C GLY A 276 -14.46 -6.74 1.37
N MET A 277 -13.63 -7.13 0.40
CA MET A 277 -13.76 -6.68 -0.98
C MET A 277 -15.11 -7.10 -1.58
N SER A 278 -15.84 -6.14 -2.12
CA SER A 278 -17.12 -6.40 -2.82
C SER A 278 -16.91 -7.10 -4.17
N ALA A 279 -18.00 -7.68 -4.70
CA ALA A 279 -17.99 -8.28 -6.03
C ALA A 279 -17.56 -7.29 -7.12
N PHE A 280 -17.96 -6.02 -7.00
CA PHE A 280 -17.54 -4.95 -7.90
C PHE A 280 -16.02 -4.71 -7.82
N GLY A 281 -15.48 -4.63 -6.60
CA GLY A 281 -14.04 -4.47 -6.38
C GLY A 281 -13.25 -5.65 -6.94
N LEU A 282 -13.73 -6.88 -6.75
CA LEU A 282 -13.11 -8.09 -7.27
C LEU A 282 -13.15 -8.13 -8.81
N ALA A 283 -14.29 -7.83 -9.41
CA ALA A 283 -14.48 -7.78 -10.86
C ALA A 283 -13.48 -6.82 -11.51
N ARG A 284 -13.34 -5.62 -10.95
CA ARG A 284 -12.39 -4.60 -11.44
C ARG A 284 -10.92 -5.05 -11.29
N ASN A 285 -10.56 -5.67 -10.18
CA ASN A 285 -9.18 -6.13 -9.94
C ASN A 285 -8.76 -7.29 -10.86
N LEU A 286 -9.70 -8.14 -11.25
CA LEU A 286 -9.44 -9.32 -12.08
C LEU A 286 -9.75 -9.08 -13.56
N GLY A 287 -10.38 -7.96 -13.94
CA GLY A 287 -10.83 -7.70 -15.30
C GLY A 287 -11.94 -8.66 -15.78
N ILE A 288 -12.85 -9.05 -14.89
CA ILE A 288 -13.95 -9.97 -15.15
C ILE A 288 -15.31 -9.28 -14.93
N ASP A 289 -16.40 -9.90 -15.38
CA ASP A 289 -17.73 -9.38 -15.11
C ASP A 289 -18.17 -9.61 -13.64
N ASN A 290 -19.14 -8.81 -13.19
CA ASN A 290 -19.65 -8.86 -11.82
C ASN A 290 -20.27 -10.20 -11.44
N THR A 291 -20.87 -10.92 -12.40
CA THR A 291 -21.51 -12.22 -12.15
C THR A 291 -20.46 -13.27 -11.88
N ALA A 292 -19.39 -13.29 -12.68
CA ALA A 292 -18.24 -14.17 -12.45
C ALA A 292 -17.57 -13.87 -11.09
N ALA A 293 -17.40 -12.58 -10.73
CA ALA A 293 -16.86 -12.19 -9.44
C ALA A 293 -17.73 -12.68 -8.26
N ARG A 294 -19.05 -12.55 -8.35
CA ARG A 294 -19.97 -13.10 -7.34
C ARG A 294 -19.85 -14.62 -7.21
N ASN A 295 -19.82 -15.33 -8.32
CA ASN A 295 -19.64 -16.79 -8.32
C ASN A 295 -18.32 -17.21 -7.64
N TYR A 296 -17.24 -16.43 -7.81
CA TYR A 296 -15.97 -16.69 -7.13
C TYR A 296 -16.07 -16.46 -5.63
N ILE A 297 -16.75 -15.41 -5.20
CA ILE A 297 -17.00 -15.11 -3.78
C ILE A 297 -17.83 -16.24 -3.15
N ASP A 298 -18.90 -16.67 -3.80
CA ASP A 298 -19.78 -17.73 -3.30
C ASP A 298 -19.02 -19.06 -3.14
N ARG A 299 -18.22 -19.45 -4.14
CA ARG A 299 -17.37 -20.65 -4.06
C ARG A 299 -16.33 -20.55 -2.96
N TYR A 300 -15.72 -19.39 -2.77
CA TYR A 300 -14.76 -19.17 -1.70
C TYR A 300 -15.38 -19.40 -0.32
N PHE A 301 -16.54 -18.80 -0.05
CA PHE A 301 -17.23 -18.97 1.22
C PHE A 301 -17.92 -20.34 1.40
N GLN A 302 -18.26 -21.02 0.32
CA GLN A 302 -18.64 -22.43 0.37
C GLN A 302 -17.47 -23.32 0.81
N ARG A 303 -16.28 -22.99 0.36
CA ARG A 303 -15.05 -23.70 0.71
C ARG A 303 -14.60 -23.42 2.13
N TYR A 304 -14.72 -22.18 2.57
CA TYR A 304 -14.29 -21.68 3.86
C TYR A 304 -15.48 -21.12 4.67
N PRO A 305 -16.43 -21.97 5.06
CA PRO A 305 -17.64 -21.50 5.76
C PRO A 305 -17.34 -20.93 7.15
N GLY A 306 -16.27 -21.39 7.80
CA GLY A 306 -15.80 -20.85 9.07
C GLY A 306 -15.34 -19.41 8.95
N VAL A 307 -14.66 -19.08 7.86
CA VAL A 307 -14.23 -17.69 7.57
C VAL A 307 -15.44 -16.77 7.42
N LYS A 308 -16.45 -17.21 6.63
CA LYS A 308 -17.68 -16.42 6.47
C LYS A 308 -18.38 -16.18 7.81
N ARG A 309 -18.58 -17.23 8.58
CA ARG A 309 -19.23 -17.13 9.91
C ARG A 309 -18.48 -16.14 10.80
N TYR A 310 -17.15 -16.25 10.90
CA TYR A 310 -16.33 -15.35 11.71
C TYR A 310 -16.48 -13.90 11.29
N MET A 311 -16.48 -13.63 9.98
CA MET A 311 -16.66 -12.28 9.45
C MET A 311 -18.04 -11.71 9.77
N ASP A 312 -19.10 -12.52 9.59
CA ASP A 312 -20.47 -12.11 9.87
C ASP A 312 -20.67 -11.84 11.38
N GLU A 313 -20.16 -12.72 12.26
CA GLU A 313 -20.21 -12.57 13.73
C GLU A 313 -19.43 -11.33 14.21
N THR A 314 -18.23 -11.11 13.67
CA THR A 314 -17.41 -9.93 14.02
C THR A 314 -18.10 -8.63 13.59
N CYS A 315 -18.70 -8.62 12.40
CA CYS A 315 -19.47 -7.47 11.92
C CYS A 315 -20.67 -7.17 12.82
N LEU A 316 -21.38 -8.20 13.26
CA LEU A 316 -22.52 -8.06 14.15
C LEU A 316 -22.11 -7.52 15.55
N LEU A 317 -21.02 -8.04 16.11
CA LEU A 317 -20.49 -7.55 17.39
C LEU A 317 -20.11 -6.08 17.30
N TYR A 318 -19.37 -5.68 16.26
CA TYR A 318 -18.96 -4.29 16.08
C TYR A 318 -20.14 -3.33 15.91
N THR A 319 -21.21 -3.74 15.23
CA THR A 319 -22.40 -2.90 15.03
C THR A 319 -23.32 -2.87 16.26
N SER A 320 -23.35 -3.90 17.10
CA SER A 320 -24.11 -3.91 18.37
C SER A 320 -23.45 -3.06 19.44
N ASP A 321 -22.13 -3.17 19.61
CA ASP A 321 -21.37 -2.34 20.57
C ASP A 321 -21.47 -0.84 20.25
N ALA A 322 -21.44 -0.48 18.96
CA ALA A 322 -21.61 0.91 18.55
C ALA A 322 -23.02 1.47 18.85
N ALA A 323 -24.04 0.62 18.95
CA ALA A 323 -25.39 1.02 19.31
C ALA A 323 -25.55 1.27 20.84
N ASP A 324 -24.78 0.58 21.66
CA ASP A 324 -24.81 0.74 23.12
C ASP A 324 -24.03 1.98 23.60
N GLU A 325 -23.07 2.50 22.81
CA GLU A 325 -22.31 3.72 23.11
C GLU A 325 -23.10 5.02 22.81
N GLU A 326 -24.09 5.01 21.92
CA GLU A 326 -24.95 6.19 21.64
C GLU A 326 -26.05 6.41 22.69
N ASP A 327 -26.38 5.41 23.51
CA ASP A 327 -27.42 5.49 24.58
C ASP A 327 -26.85 5.74 25.99
N SER A 328 -25.56 5.94 26.16
CA SER A 328 -24.88 6.26 27.41
C SER A 328 -24.22 7.64 27.37
#